data_7ac1b2ec541bf582f12dcee8fa0855b1
#
_entry.id   7ac1b2ec541bf582f12dcee8fa0855b1
#
_cell.length_a   1.000
_cell.length_b   1.000
_cell.length_c   1.000
_cell.angle_alpha   90.00
_cell.angle_beta   90.00
_cell.angle_gamma   90.00
#
_symmetry.space_group_name_H-M   'P 1'
#
loop_
_entity.id
_entity.type
_entity.pdbx_description
1 polymer ?
#
loop_
_entity_poly.entity_id
_entity_poly.type
_entity_poly.pdbx_seq_one_letter_code
_entity_poly.pdbx_strand_id
1 'polypeptide(L)'
;KVAEKFNLKIISIEDLVSFRMHNDSLIELIDVFEIKTIYGKFILNTFKQKNNNKVHLALTKGKWKKDDSVLCRVNSLGSINNNIDDLILREDSVLKRITNHIKNENKGVIVFVNQDHETNPIINRINHIKKTQIEGNNHTPYKKMDVKDFGIGAQILHKLNITKIKLLTTKDRKIKRVGMAGYGLEIVETVKF
;
A
#
# COMPACT_ATOMS: atom_id res chain seq x y z
N LYS A 1 36.45 -10.82 -5.24
CA LYS A 1 37.38 -11.98 -5.36
C LYS A 1 36.88 -13.08 -6.32
N VAL A 2 35.66 -13.67 -6.14
CA VAL A 2 35.16 -14.73 -7.05
C VAL A 2 34.78 -14.14 -8.41
N ALA A 3 34.01 -13.08 -8.43
CA ALA A 3 33.58 -12.43 -9.67
C ALA A 3 34.76 -11.89 -10.48
N GLU A 4 35.73 -11.28 -9.85
CA GLU A 4 36.99 -10.84 -10.49
C GLU A 4 37.77 -12.04 -11.06
N LYS A 5 37.91 -13.13 -10.28
CA LYS A 5 38.62 -14.33 -10.71
C LYS A 5 38.03 -14.98 -11.96
N PHE A 6 36.71 -14.92 -12.10
CA PHE A 6 35.99 -15.56 -13.21
C PHE A 6 35.38 -14.55 -14.20
N ASN A 7 35.74 -13.27 -14.11
CA ASN A 7 35.23 -12.19 -14.94
C ASN A 7 33.69 -12.15 -14.99
N LEU A 8 33.02 -12.35 -13.83
CA LEU A 8 31.59 -12.33 -13.70
C LEU A 8 31.10 -10.94 -13.28
N LYS A 9 29.91 -10.56 -13.79
CA LYS A 9 29.22 -9.36 -13.32
C LYS A 9 28.58 -9.61 -11.96
N ILE A 10 28.64 -8.63 -11.08
CA ILE A 10 27.94 -8.62 -9.78
C ILE A 10 26.79 -7.65 -9.88
N ILE A 11 25.60 -8.09 -9.49
CA ILE A 11 24.43 -7.23 -9.31
C ILE A 11 23.87 -7.43 -7.90
N SER A 12 23.33 -6.38 -7.30
CA SER A 12 22.60 -6.49 -6.04
C SER A 12 21.14 -6.91 -6.31
N ILE A 13 20.47 -7.43 -5.26
CA ILE A 13 19.01 -7.67 -5.33
C ILE A 13 18.27 -6.35 -5.57
N GLU A 14 18.77 -5.25 -5.02
CA GLU A 14 18.20 -3.92 -5.18
C GLU A 14 18.28 -3.44 -6.63
N ASP A 15 19.41 -3.67 -7.31
CA ASP A 15 19.56 -3.37 -8.75
C ASP A 15 18.60 -4.21 -9.60
N LEU A 16 18.45 -5.50 -9.27
CA LEU A 16 17.50 -6.38 -9.97
C LEU A 16 16.05 -5.92 -9.76
N VAL A 17 15.67 -5.54 -8.54
CA VAL A 17 14.34 -4.99 -8.24
C VAL A 17 14.12 -3.69 -9.02
N SER A 18 15.08 -2.78 -9.03
CA SER A 18 15.02 -1.52 -9.77
C SER A 18 14.86 -1.76 -11.28
N PHE A 19 15.65 -2.67 -11.84
CA PHE A 19 15.54 -3.05 -13.25
C PHE A 19 14.16 -3.60 -13.58
N ARG A 20 13.63 -4.50 -12.77
CA ARG A 20 12.30 -5.09 -12.97
C ARG A 20 11.18 -4.08 -12.81
N MET A 21 11.31 -3.14 -11.89
CA MET A 21 10.33 -2.05 -11.72
C MET A 21 10.23 -1.16 -12.96
N HIS A 22 11.34 -0.91 -13.65
CA HIS A 22 11.37 -0.10 -14.86
C HIS A 22 10.85 -0.86 -16.08
N ASN A 23 11.12 -2.16 -16.16
CA ASN A 23 10.83 -2.98 -17.35
C ASN A 23 9.55 -3.82 -17.22
N ASP A 24 9.21 -4.26 -16.00
CA ASP A 24 8.08 -5.15 -15.74
C ASP A 24 7.07 -4.45 -14.82
N SER A 25 5.83 -4.36 -15.23
CA SER A 25 4.75 -3.94 -14.33
C SER A 25 3.91 -5.15 -13.94
N LEU A 26 3.92 -5.49 -12.64
CA LEU A 26 3.07 -6.55 -12.07
C LEU A 26 1.61 -6.12 -11.91
N ILE A 27 1.32 -4.83 -12.08
CA ILE A 27 -0.01 -4.27 -11.92
C ILE A 27 -0.48 -3.58 -13.20
N GLU A 28 -1.79 -3.58 -13.39
CA GLU A 28 -2.48 -2.89 -14.46
C GLU A 28 -3.58 -2.02 -13.88
N LEU A 29 -3.67 -0.77 -14.35
CA LEU A 29 -4.77 0.13 -14.00
C LEU A 29 -5.98 -0.28 -14.85
N ILE A 30 -7.06 -0.73 -14.19
CA ILE A 30 -8.24 -1.27 -14.88
C ILE A 30 -9.43 -0.30 -14.83
N ASP A 31 -9.48 0.59 -13.84
CA ASP A 31 -10.58 1.56 -13.73
C ASP A 31 -10.17 2.79 -12.95
N VAL A 32 -10.77 3.95 -13.31
CA VAL A 32 -10.57 5.24 -12.63
C VAL A 32 -11.87 6.03 -12.66
N PHE A 33 -12.41 6.38 -11.48
CA PHE A 33 -13.60 7.22 -11.40
C PHE A 33 -13.65 8.06 -10.12
N GLU A 34 -14.46 9.13 -10.15
CA GLU A 34 -14.71 9.95 -8.96
C GLU A 34 -15.68 9.21 -8.02
N ILE A 35 -15.26 8.95 -6.80
CA ILE A 35 -16.08 8.36 -5.75
C ILE A 35 -16.41 9.39 -4.67
N LYS A 36 -17.67 9.42 -4.25
CA LYS A 36 -18.12 10.18 -3.09
C LYS A 36 -18.07 9.28 -1.86
N THR A 37 -17.29 9.67 -0.86
CA THR A 37 -17.20 8.98 0.42
C THR A 37 -17.71 9.90 1.53
N ILE A 38 -17.94 9.37 2.74
CA ILE A 38 -18.26 10.20 3.92
C ILE A 38 -17.13 11.19 4.26
N TYR A 39 -15.91 10.95 3.76
CA TYR A 39 -14.75 11.83 3.94
C TYR A 39 -14.60 12.86 2.81
N GLY A 40 -15.51 12.87 1.83
CA GLY A 40 -15.50 13.75 0.67
C GLY A 40 -15.22 13.03 -0.65
N LYS A 41 -14.93 13.81 -1.69
CA LYS A 41 -14.65 13.30 -3.03
C LYS A 41 -13.19 12.88 -3.17
N PHE A 42 -12.98 11.73 -3.78
CA PHE A 42 -11.69 11.18 -4.17
C PHE A 42 -11.77 10.60 -5.57
N ILE A 43 -10.64 10.38 -6.21
CA ILE A 43 -10.54 9.55 -7.39
C ILE A 43 -10.15 8.14 -6.92
N LEU A 44 -10.98 7.16 -7.21
CA LEU A 44 -10.68 5.75 -6.99
C LEU A 44 -9.97 5.20 -8.22
N ASN A 45 -8.77 4.69 -8.00
CA ASN A 45 -7.98 3.99 -8.99
C ASN A 45 -7.96 2.51 -8.63
N THR A 46 -8.38 1.65 -9.55
CA THR A 46 -8.44 0.20 -9.37
C THR A 46 -7.33 -0.46 -10.16
N PHE A 47 -6.48 -1.23 -9.48
CA PHE A 47 -5.35 -1.93 -10.06
C PHE A 47 -5.54 -3.44 -9.95
N LYS A 48 -5.26 -4.16 -11.02
CA LYS A 48 -5.25 -5.62 -11.06
C LYS A 48 -3.81 -6.13 -11.08
N GLN A 49 -3.52 -7.13 -10.26
CA GLN A 49 -2.23 -7.79 -10.27
C GLN A 49 -2.23 -8.91 -11.32
N LYS A 50 -1.23 -8.89 -12.22
CA LYS A 50 -1.20 -9.76 -13.42
C LYS A 50 -1.00 -11.25 -13.11
N ASN A 51 -0.25 -11.56 -12.05
CA ASN A 51 0.15 -12.94 -11.75
C ASN A 51 -0.85 -13.73 -10.88
N ASN A 52 -1.81 -13.05 -10.23
CA ASN A 52 -2.75 -13.71 -9.31
C ASN A 52 -4.16 -13.12 -9.32
N ASN A 53 -4.43 -12.20 -10.24
CA ASN A 53 -5.72 -11.50 -10.40
C ASN A 53 -6.22 -10.72 -9.16
N LYS A 54 -5.38 -10.48 -8.16
CA LYS A 54 -5.73 -9.66 -7.01
C LYS A 54 -6.02 -8.23 -7.43
N VAL A 55 -7.00 -7.63 -6.76
CA VAL A 55 -7.36 -6.23 -6.99
C VAL A 55 -6.88 -5.39 -5.81
N HIS A 56 -6.25 -4.27 -6.13
CA HIS A 56 -5.77 -3.27 -5.19
C HIS A 56 -6.42 -1.93 -5.50
N LEU A 57 -6.56 -1.07 -4.52
CA LEU A 57 -7.23 0.21 -4.67
C LEU A 57 -6.31 1.35 -4.25
N ALA A 58 -6.48 2.52 -4.89
CA ALA A 58 -5.87 3.75 -4.43
C ALA A 58 -6.88 4.90 -4.50
N LEU A 59 -7.13 5.53 -3.36
CA LEU A 59 -7.88 6.78 -3.28
C LEU A 59 -6.92 7.94 -3.40
N THR A 60 -7.10 8.76 -4.43
CA THR A 60 -6.27 9.94 -4.68
C THR A 60 -7.07 11.22 -4.55
N LYS A 61 -6.44 12.27 -4.03
CA LYS A 61 -7.00 13.62 -3.96
C LYS A 61 -5.96 14.63 -4.37
N GLY A 62 -6.39 15.64 -5.16
CA GLY A 62 -5.51 16.67 -5.67
C GLY A 62 -4.74 16.27 -6.91
N LYS A 63 -3.79 17.12 -7.30
CA LYS A 63 -2.89 16.90 -8.44
C LYS A 63 -1.45 17.14 -7.98
N TRP A 64 -0.50 16.44 -8.59
CA TRP A 64 0.93 16.58 -8.31
C TRP A 64 1.76 16.45 -9.58
N LYS A 65 2.95 17.03 -9.55
CA LYS A 65 3.99 16.82 -10.54
C LYS A 65 4.95 15.73 -10.04
N LYS A 66 5.78 15.19 -10.93
CA LYS A 66 6.69 14.07 -10.64
C LYS A 66 7.61 14.33 -9.43
N ASP A 67 8.06 15.57 -9.25
CA ASP A 67 9.00 15.95 -8.18
C ASP A 67 8.32 16.42 -6.88
N ASP A 68 6.99 16.50 -6.88
CA ASP A 68 6.23 16.87 -5.68
C ASP A 68 6.30 15.76 -4.64
N SER A 69 6.46 16.14 -3.38
CA SER A 69 6.23 15.23 -2.27
C SER A 69 4.72 15.07 -2.02
N VAL A 70 4.26 13.83 -1.95
CA VAL A 70 2.83 13.50 -1.81
C VAL A 70 2.61 12.78 -0.48
N LEU A 71 1.59 13.22 0.26
CA LEU A 71 1.17 12.55 1.48
C LEU A 71 0.62 11.16 1.14
N CYS A 72 1.21 10.13 1.74
CA CYS A 72 0.93 8.75 1.37
C CYS A 72 0.66 7.87 2.59
N ARG A 73 -0.40 7.09 2.50
CA ARG A 73 -0.67 5.98 3.42
C ARG A 73 -0.84 4.69 2.64
N VAL A 74 -0.14 3.63 3.05
CA VAL A 74 -0.35 2.29 2.53
C VAL A 74 -0.98 1.44 3.61
N ASN A 75 -2.16 0.91 3.34
CA ASN A 75 -2.93 0.04 4.21
C ASN A 75 -3.02 -1.36 3.60
N SER A 76 -3.07 -2.37 4.46
CA SER A 76 -3.49 -3.70 4.05
C SER A 76 -5.02 -3.72 3.98
N LEU A 77 -5.58 -4.21 2.87
CA LEU A 77 -6.96 -4.67 2.81
C LEU A 77 -6.97 -6.13 3.31
N GLY A 78 -7.56 -6.37 4.47
CA GLY A 78 -8.10 -7.68 4.76
C GLY A 78 -9.23 -7.98 3.78
N SER A 79 -9.84 -9.19 3.79
CA SER A 79 -10.88 -9.61 2.84
C SER A 79 -11.71 -8.47 2.23
N ILE A 80 -11.53 -8.25 0.93
CA ILE A 80 -12.12 -7.12 0.17
C ILE A 80 -13.64 -6.99 0.36
N ASN A 81 -14.33 -8.11 0.58
CA ASN A 81 -15.79 -8.15 0.62
C ASN A 81 -16.45 -7.35 1.77
N ASN A 82 -15.68 -7.00 2.82
CA ASN A 82 -16.23 -6.24 3.96
C ASN A 82 -15.71 -4.80 4.04
N ASN A 83 -14.74 -4.40 3.20
CA ASN A 83 -14.01 -3.16 3.42
C ASN A 83 -14.35 -2.03 2.42
N ILE A 84 -14.96 -2.35 1.28
CA ILE A 84 -15.39 -1.32 0.31
C ILE A 84 -16.60 -0.58 0.85
N ASP A 85 -17.58 -1.31 1.41
CA ASP A 85 -18.75 -0.70 2.02
C ASP A 85 -18.36 0.12 3.26
N ASP A 86 -17.42 -0.38 4.08
CA ASP A 86 -16.89 0.35 5.23
C ASP A 86 -16.15 1.63 4.82
N LEU A 87 -15.48 1.60 3.66
CA LEU A 87 -14.77 2.77 3.12
C LEU A 87 -15.75 3.87 2.68
N ILE A 88 -16.94 3.48 2.24
CA ILE A 88 -17.96 4.38 1.70
C ILE A 88 -18.98 4.79 2.77
N LEU A 89 -19.39 3.86 3.63
CA LEU A 89 -20.59 3.99 4.46
C LEU A 89 -20.31 4.08 5.96
N ARG A 90 -19.16 3.60 6.44
CA ARG A 90 -18.86 3.56 7.87
C ARG A 90 -17.74 4.51 8.27
N GLU A 91 -17.96 5.23 9.36
CA GLU A 91 -16.94 6.10 9.95
C GLU A 91 -15.86 5.26 10.65
N ASP A 92 -14.67 5.20 10.06
CA ASP A 92 -13.45 4.68 10.68
C ASP A 92 -12.60 5.84 11.21
N SER A 93 -12.31 5.82 12.51
CA SER A 93 -11.52 6.87 13.17
C SER A 93 -10.10 7.00 12.59
N VAL A 94 -9.52 5.92 12.09
CA VAL A 94 -8.19 5.90 11.46
C VAL A 94 -8.25 6.54 10.07
N LEU A 95 -9.21 6.14 9.24
CA LEU A 95 -9.43 6.75 7.92
C LEU A 95 -9.80 8.23 8.04
N LYS A 96 -10.59 8.61 9.03
CA LYS A 96 -10.93 10.00 9.31
C LYS A 96 -9.69 10.85 9.57
N ARG A 97 -8.76 10.36 10.40
CA ARG A 97 -7.49 11.06 10.68
C ARG A 97 -6.64 11.18 9.42
N ILE A 98 -6.45 10.09 8.67
CA ILE A 98 -5.69 10.07 7.42
C ILE A 98 -6.27 11.06 6.41
N THR A 99 -7.60 11.02 6.20
CA THR A 99 -8.28 11.87 5.23
C THR A 99 -8.26 13.34 5.64
N ASN A 100 -8.26 13.66 6.94
CA ASN A 100 -8.07 15.04 7.44
C ASN A 100 -6.68 15.58 7.08
N HIS A 101 -5.62 14.78 7.25
CA HIS A 101 -4.27 15.20 6.81
C HIS A 101 -4.23 15.45 5.29
N ILE A 102 -4.84 14.57 4.49
CA ILE A 102 -4.92 14.75 3.03
C ILE A 102 -5.74 16.00 2.67
N LYS A 103 -6.82 16.30 3.39
CA LYS A 103 -7.61 17.52 3.18
C LYS A 103 -6.78 18.78 3.45
N ASN A 104 -6.03 18.79 4.53
CA ASN A 104 -5.21 19.94 4.91
C ASN A 104 -4.10 20.23 3.89
N GLU A 105 -3.48 19.19 3.33
CA GLU A 105 -2.48 19.34 2.26
C GLU A 105 -3.07 19.48 0.86
N ASN A 106 -4.39 19.31 0.69
CA ASN A 106 -5.11 19.29 -0.58
C ASN A 106 -4.57 18.27 -1.61
N LYS A 107 -3.62 17.44 -1.25
CA LYS A 107 -3.09 16.37 -2.09
C LYS A 107 -2.64 15.19 -1.25
N GLY A 108 -2.90 13.97 -1.74
CA GLY A 108 -2.47 12.76 -1.08
C GLY A 108 -3.08 11.50 -1.67
N VAL A 109 -2.57 10.37 -1.22
CA VAL A 109 -2.98 9.04 -1.66
C VAL A 109 -3.12 8.08 -0.48
N ILE A 110 -4.17 7.27 -0.52
CA ILE A 110 -4.36 6.12 0.36
C ILE A 110 -4.35 4.88 -0.51
N VAL A 111 -3.33 4.05 -0.38
CA VAL A 111 -3.22 2.79 -1.11
C VAL A 111 -3.73 1.66 -0.22
N PHE A 112 -4.57 0.82 -0.77
CA PHE A 112 -5.08 -0.40 -0.14
C PHE A 112 -4.54 -1.61 -0.91
N VAL A 113 -3.62 -2.34 -0.28
CA VAL A 113 -3.03 -3.54 -0.86
C VAL A 113 -3.78 -4.77 -0.38
N ASN A 114 -4.34 -5.53 -1.30
CA ASN A 114 -4.98 -6.79 -1.01
C ASN A 114 -3.94 -7.87 -0.70
N GLN A 115 -3.94 -8.35 0.54
CA GLN A 115 -3.01 -9.35 1.07
C GLN A 115 -3.63 -10.74 1.21
N ASP A 116 -4.84 -10.97 0.69
CA ASP A 116 -5.48 -12.27 0.83
C ASP A 116 -4.66 -13.36 0.11
N HIS A 117 -3.89 -14.09 0.90
CA HIS A 117 -3.20 -15.32 0.51
C HIS A 117 -4.03 -16.57 0.83
N GLU A 118 -5.29 -16.37 1.22
CA GLU A 118 -6.10 -17.42 1.81
C GLU A 118 -6.99 -18.09 0.76
N THR A 119 -6.84 -19.40 0.62
CA THR A 119 -7.71 -20.26 -0.21
C THR A 119 -9.13 -20.37 0.34
N ASN A 120 -9.35 -20.06 1.63
CA ASN A 120 -10.66 -20.09 2.29
C ASN A 120 -10.80 -18.99 3.36
N PRO A 121 -11.11 -17.75 2.96
CA PRO A 121 -11.18 -16.61 3.90
C PRO A 121 -12.24 -16.79 5.00
N ILE A 122 -13.35 -17.51 4.72
CA ILE A 122 -14.42 -17.77 5.67
C ILE A 122 -13.94 -18.73 6.79
N ILE A 123 -13.30 -19.84 6.43
CA ILE A 123 -12.80 -20.83 7.41
C ILE A 123 -11.75 -20.19 8.32
N ASN A 124 -10.84 -19.43 7.75
CA ASN A 124 -9.80 -18.75 8.52
C ASN A 124 -10.40 -17.69 9.46
N ARG A 125 -11.45 -16.99 9.03
CA ARG A 125 -12.18 -16.06 9.89
C ARG A 125 -12.88 -16.77 11.04
N ILE A 126 -13.52 -17.91 10.80
CA ILE A 126 -14.17 -18.74 11.85
C ILE A 126 -13.10 -19.23 12.85
N ASN A 127 -11.99 -19.76 12.37
CA ASN A 127 -10.88 -20.20 13.22
C ASN A 127 -10.31 -19.06 14.06
N HIS A 128 -10.19 -17.87 13.47
CA HIS A 128 -9.76 -16.68 14.18
C HIS A 128 -10.76 -16.27 15.27
N ILE A 129 -12.07 -16.26 14.97
CA ILE A 129 -13.13 -15.95 15.95
C ILE A 129 -13.06 -16.95 17.12
N LYS A 130 -12.96 -18.26 16.83
CA LYS A 130 -12.82 -19.29 17.86
C LYS A 130 -11.60 -19.03 18.76
N LYS A 131 -10.45 -18.74 18.16
CA LYS A 131 -9.23 -18.47 18.92
C LYS A 131 -9.38 -17.23 19.81
N THR A 132 -9.94 -16.15 19.28
CA THR A 132 -10.17 -14.90 20.01
C THR A 132 -11.13 -15.08 21.18
N GLN A 133 -12.19 -15.89 21.01
CA GLN A 133 -13.15 -16.22 22.07
C GLN A 133 -12.52 -17.08 23.18
N ILE A 134 -11.65 -18.02 22.82
CA ILE A 134 -10.94 -18.86 23.78
C ILE A 134 -9.91 -18.06 24.58
N GLU A 135 -9.19 -17.12 23.93
CA GLU A 135 -8.17 -16.30 24.55
C GLU A 135 -8.71 -15.08 25.30
N GLY A 136 -10.02 -14.83 25.26
CA GLY A 136 -10.67 -13.70 25.97
C GLY A 136 -10.27 -12.31 25.45
N ASN A 137 -9.63 -12.26 24.29
CA ASN A 137 -9.14 -11.02 23.70
C ASN A 137 -10.16 -10.46 22.69
N ASN A 138 -10.73 -9.29 22.96
CA ASN A 138 -11.68 -8.61 22.07
C ASN A 138 -11.02 -7.80 20.92
N HIS A 139 -9.73 -7.95 20.70
CA HIS A 139 -9.03 -7.21 19.64
C HIS A 139 -8.66 -8.13 18.48
N THR A 140 -9.14 -7.80 17.28
CA THR A 140 -8.70 -8.41 16.03
C THR A 140 -7.23 -8.07 15.83
N PRO A 141 -6.31 -9.07 15.76
CA PRO A 141 -4.91 -8.77 15.53
C PRO A 141 -4.72 -8.07 14.19
N TYR A 142 -4.06 -6.93 14.22
CA TYR A 142 -3.69 -6.21 13.01
C TYR A 142 -2.72 -7.06 12.18
N LYS A 143 -3.16 -7.49 10.99
CA LYS A 143 -2.31 -8.27 10.08
C LYS A 143 -1.10 -7.41 9.68
N LYS A 144 0.10 -7.83 10.05
CA LYS A 144 1.32 -7.12 9.65
C LYS A 144 1.47 -7.20 8.14
N MET A 145 1.76 -6.07 7.53
CA MET A 145 2.06 -5.99 6.10
C MET A 145 3.32 -6.79 5.79
N ASP A 146 3.26 -7.75 4.88
CA ASP A 146 4.41 -8.51 4.42
C ASP A 146 5.34 -7.61 3.60
N VAL A 147 6.65 -7.91 3.60
CA VAL A 147 7.65 -7.18 2.81
C VAL A 147 7.32 -7.25 1.32
N LYS A 148 6.76 -8.36 0.83
CA LYS A 148 6.31 -8.54 -0.56
C LYS A 148 5.22 -7.55 -0.98
N ASP A 149 4.38 -7.14 -0.05
CA ASP A 149 3.24 -6.25 -0.32
C ASP A 149 3.68 -4.79 -0.47
N PHE A 150 4.84 -4.44 0.09
CA PHE A 150 5.44 -3.13 -0.17
C PHE A 150 5.80 -2.95 -1.64
N GLY A 151 6.23 -4.02 -2.33
CA GLY A 151 6.52 -3.98 -3.76
C GLY A 151 5.30 -3.61 -4.61
N ILE A 152 4.13 -4.15 -4.29
CA ILE A 152 2.88 -3.81 -4.99
C ILE A 152 2.47 -2.37 -4.67
N GLY A 153 2.51 -1.96 -3.40
CA GLY A 153 2.23 -0.57 -3.01
C GLY A 153 3.15 0.43 -3.72
N ALA A 154 4.44 0.10 -3.82
CA ALA A 154 5.42 0.93 -4.52
C ALA A 154 5.12 1.04 -6.03
N GLN A 155 4.74 -0.06 -6.69
CA GLN A 155 4.34 -0.03 -8.10
C GLN A 155 3.09 0.81 -8.32
N ILE A 156 2.10 0.74 -7.41
CA ILE A 156 0.90 1.59 -7.47
C ILE A 156 1.29 3.07 -7.39
N LEU A 157 2.14 3.44 -6.43
CA LEU A 157 2.61 4.82 -6.28
C LEU A 157 3.37 5.30 -7.52
N HIS A 158 4.23 4.47 -8.07
CA HIS A 158 4.97 4.78 -9.29
C HIS A 158 4.02 4.96 -10.50
N LYS A 159 3.00 4.11 -10.66
CA LYS A 159 1.97 4.26 -11.70
C LYS A 159 1.15 5.55 -11.55
N LEU A 160 1.03 6.06 -10.34
CA LEU A 160 0.41 7.35 -10.03
C LEU A 160 1.39 8.54 -10.17
N ASN A 161 2.58 8.31 -10.74
CA ASN A 161 3.67 9.31 -10.88
C ASN A 161 4.13 9.91 -9.54
N ILE A 162 4.16 9.12 -8.49
CA ILE A 162 4.64 9.52 -7.16
C ILE A 162 6.00 8.87 -6.94
N THR A 163 7.03 9.69 -6.75
CA THR A 163 8.42 9.27 -6.47
C THR A 163 8.88 9.72 -5.09
N LYS A 164 8.36 10.86 -4.58
CA LYS A 164 8.67 11.40 -3.25
C LYS A 164 7.44 11.33 -2.37
N ILE A 165 7.56 10.69 -1.22
CA ILE A 165 6.44 10.47 -0.31
C ILE A 165 6.66 11.07 1.08
N LYS A 166 5.63 11.73 1.61
CA LYS A 166 5.45 12.01 3.02
C LYS A 166 4.63 10.87 3.61
N LEU A 167 5.26 10.01 4.37
CA LEU A 167 4.63 8.79 4.83
C LEU A 167 3.79 8.99 6.09
N LEU A 168 2.48 8.80 5.98
CA LEU A 168 1.58 8.75 7.14
C LEU A 168 1.74 7.44 7.91
N THR A 169 2.05 7.53 9.21
CA THR A 169 2.26 6.36 10.08
C THR A 169 1.79 6.63 11.51
N THR A 170 1.36 5.57 12.21
CA THR A 170 1.04 5.60 13.64
C THR A 170 2.23 5.28 14.53
N LYS A 171 3.36 4.82 13.97
CA LYS A 171 4.52 4.33 14.72
C LYS A 171 5.74 5.22 14.49
N ASP A 172 6.36 5.66 15.60
CA ASP A 172 7.71 6.24 15.59
C ASP A 172 8.75 5.15 15.31
N ARG A 173 8.82 4.69 14.08
CA ARG A 173 9.93 3.85 13.66
C ARG A 173 10.80 4.65 12.70
N LYS A 174 12.06 4.86 13.06
CA LYS A 174 13.14 5.08 12.07
C LYS A 174 13.19 3.80 11.21
N ILE A 175 12.25 3.69 10.29
CA ILE A 175 12.17 2.54 9.40
C ILE A 175 13.30 2.77 8.38
N LYS A 176 14.47 2.20 8.64
CA LYS A 176 15.41 1.87 7.57
C LYS A 176 14.66 0.89 6.65
N ARG A 177 13.92 1.41 5.71
CA ARG A 177 13.27 0.63 4.67
C ARG A 177 14.34 0.34 3.62
N VAL A 178 15.20 -0.61 3.95
CA VAL A 178 16.07 -1.25 2.97
C VAL A 178 15.17 -1.71 1.82
N GLY A 179 15.45 -1.27 0.61
CA GLY A 179 14.73 -1.68 -0.58
C GLY A 179 13.72 -0.68 -1.18
N MET A 180 13.36 0.43 -0.52
CA MET A 180 12.46 1.41 -1.17
C MET A 180 13.16 2.19 -2.29
N ALA A 181 14.46 2.41 -2.18
CA ALA A 181 15.26 3.02 -3.23
C ALA A 181 15.22 2.18 -4.53
N GLY A 182 15.27 0.83 -4.42
CA GLY A 182 15.10 -0.06 -5.56
C GLY A 182 13.73 0.04 -6.24
N TYR A 183 12.71 0.55 -5.54
CA TYR A 183 11.40 0.84 -6.12
C TYR A 183 11.28 2.27 -6.66
N GLY A 184 12.36 3.06 -6.67
CA GLY A 184 12.33 4.44 -7.15
C GLY A 184 11.49 5.38 -6.27
N LEU A 185 11.30 5.04 -5.00
CA LEU A 185 10.55 5.83 -4.03
C LEU A 185 11.47 6.40 -2.96
N GLU A 186 11.35 7.69 -2.71
CA GLU A 186 12.04 8.42 -1.65
C GLU A 186 11.05 8.82 -0.54
N ILE A 187 11.31 8.42 0.70
CA ILE A 187 10.56 8.92 1.86
C ILE A 187 11.24 10.20 2.33
N VAL A 188 10.67 11.34 1.98
CA VAL A 188 11.21 12.66 2.35
C VAL A 188 10.80 13.07 3.77
N GLU A 189 9.67 12.57 4.25
CA GLU A 189 9.12 12.93 5.55
C GLU A 189 8.28 11.78 6.12
N THR A 190 8.23 11.68 7.44
CA THR A 190 7.31 10.79 8.16
C THR A 190 6.35 11.65 8.97
N VAL A 191 5.06 11.55 8.66
CA VAL A 191 3.99 12.30 9.33
C VAL A 191 3.23 11.36 10.26
N LYS A 192 3.13 11.73 11.54
CA LYS A 192 2.38 10.98 12.54
C LYS A 192 0.92 11.42 12.55
N PHE A 193 -0.01 10.48 12.70
CA PHE A 193 -1.44 10.73 12.79
C PHE A 193 -2.13 9.91 13.88
#